data_7957a05d310ca7fc5c4e69c79ca7ff0f
#
_entry.id   7957a05d310ca7fc5c4e69c79ca7ff0f
#
_cell.length_a   1.000
_cell.length_b   1.000
_cell.length_c   1.000
_cell.angle_alpha   90.00
_cell.angle_beta   90.00
_cell.angle_gamma   90.00
#
_symmetry.space_group_name_H-M   'P 1'
#
loop_
_entity.id
_entity.type
_entity.pdbx_description
1 polymer ?
#
loop_
_entity_poly.entity_id
_entity_poly.type
_entity_poly.pdbx_seq_one_letter_code
_entity_poly.pdbx_strand_id
1 'polypeptide(L)'
;PPQIDPKIFRDDLAAALGAGDVGAFQLRIKGVDDDTIRRTIDILLPVAEAQGTTFILNDRPDLAAETGCDGVHIGQDDAGYKEARACVGPERIVGVTCKNSRHLAMVAGEQGADYVAFGAFFPTQTKQADTQAELETLEWWSEMMVLPCVAIGGITAENCPPLVRAGADFLSVVSAVWNHP
;
A
#
# COMPACT_ATOMS: atom_id res chain seq x y z
N PRO A 1 -4.46 11.03 3.28
CA PRO A 1 -5.00 11.65 4.50
C PRO A 1 -6.02 10.73 5.18
N PRO A 2 -6.17 10.76 6.52
CA PRO A 2 -7.10 9.88 7.25
C PRO A 2 -8.58 10.23 7.03
N GLN A 3 -8.85 11.44 6.60
CA GLN A 3 -10.18 11.91 6.18
C GLN A 3 -10.02 12.73 4.90
N ILE A 4 -10.78 12.39 3.87
CA ILE A 4 -10.76 13.07 2.58
C ILE A 4 -12.19 13.43 2.17
N ASP A 5 -12.36 14.60 1.57
CA ASP A 5 -13.48 14.85 0.66
C ASP A 5 -13.06 14.35 -0.73
N PRO A 6 -13.64 13.26 -1.23
CA PRO A 6 -13.15 12.66 -2.47
C PRO A 6 -13.25 13.60 -3.67
N LYS A 7 -14.18 14.56 -3.67
CA LYS A 7 -14.34 15.51 -4.78
C LYS A 7 -13.20 16.54 -4.83
N ILE A 8 -12.74 16.97 -3.64
CA ILE A 8 -11.59 17.90 -3.53
C ILE A 8 -10.30 17.11 -3.77
N PHE A 9 -10.15 15.96 -3.11
CA PHE A 9 -8.96 15.13 -3.18
C PHE A 9 -8.66 14.57 -4.58
N ARG A 10 -9.67 14.49 -5.44
CA ARG A 10 -9.52 14.06 -6.85
C ARG A 10 -8.46 14.87 -7.61
N ASP A 11 -8.49 16.17 -7.46
CA ASP A 11 -7.57 17.06 -8.21
C ASP A 11 -6.15 17.00 -7.61
N ASP A 12 -6.04 16.87 -6.28
CA ASP A 12 -4.76 16.64 -5.59
C ASP A 12 -4.16 15.27 -6.00
N LEU A 13 -5.00 14.23 -6.10
CA LEU A 13 -4.58 12.91 -6.56
C LEU A 13 -4.05 12.98 -7.99
N ALA A 14 -4.80 13.62 -8.90
CA ALA A 14 -4.37 13.77 -10.29
C ALA A 14 -3.02 14.49 -10.41
N ALA A 15 -2.84 15.56 -9.63
CA ALA A 15 -1.58 16.30 -9.57
C ALA A 15 -0.43 15.43 -9.05
N ALA A 16 -0.64 14.69 -7.97
CA ALA A 16 0.37 13.82 -7.37
C ALA A 16 0.77 12.68 -8.33
N LEU A 17 -0.20 12.01 -8.97
CA LEU A 17 0.06 10.92 -9.92
C LEU A 17 0.76 11.42 -11.19
N GLY A 18 0.46 12.65 -11.64
CA GLY A 18 1.11 13.25 -12.80
C GLY A 18 2.50 13.85 -12.54
N ALA A 19 2.92 13.95 -11.28
CA ALA A 19 4.18 14.60 -10.90
C ALA A 19 5.41 13.68 -11.01
N GLY A 20 5.24 12.36 -11.14
CA GLY A 20 6.35 11.41 -11.16
C GLY A 20 5.92 9.99 -11.49
N ASP A 21 6.85 9.06 -11.35
CA ASP A 21 6.62 7.62 -11.56
C ASP A 21 5.93 7.02 -10.33
N VAL A 22 4.60 7.02 -10.34
CA VAL A 22 3.77 6.47 -9.26
C VAL A 22 3.17 5.14 -9.70
N GLY A 23 3.76 4.03 -9.27
CA GLY A 23 3.33 2.69 -9.64
C GLY A 23 1.96 2.30 -9.07
N ALA A 24 1.63 2.75 -7.86
CA ALA A 24 0.34 2.44 -7.23
C ALA A 24 -0.15 3.56 -6.30
N PHE A 25 -1.48 3.70 -6.25
CA PHE A 25 -2.18 4.48 -5.23
C PHE A 25 -2.96 3.54 -4.31
N GLN A 26 -2.77 3.66 -3.00
CA GLN A 26 -3.53 2.89 -2.02
C GLN A 26 -4.57 3.78 -1.33
N LEU A 27 -5.85 3.48 -1.54
CA LEU A 27 -6.95 4.10 -0.80
C LEU A 27 -7.06 3.48 0.59
N ARG A 28 -6.80 4.28 1.63
CA ARG A 28 -6.94 3.88 3.03
C ARG A 28 -7.72 4.94 3.81
N ILE A 29 -9.02 4.73 3.91
CA ILE A 29 -9.93 5.52 4.76
C ILE A 29 -10.51 4.58 5.83
N LYS A 30 -10.54 5.04 7.08
CA LYS A 30 -11.01 4.25 8.22
C LYS A 30 -12.12 4.97 8.98
N GLY A 31 -12.99 4.19 9.62
CA GLY A 31 -14.08 4.74 10.42
C GLY A 31 -15.23 5.34 9.61
N VAL A 32 -15.35 4.92 8.35
CA VAL A 32 -16.46 5.28 7.46
C VAL A 32 -17.26 4.03 7.06
N ASP A 33 -18.48 4.22 6.59
CA ASP A 33 -19.32 3.14 6.09
C ASP A 33 -18.90 2.67 4.68
N ASP A 34 -19.37 1.52 4.28
CA ASP A 34 -19.08 0.89 3.00
C ASP A 34 -19.53 1.75 1.81
N ASP A 35 -20.65 2.42 1.92
CA ASP A 35 -21.17 3.30 0.86
C ASP A 35 -20.27 4.51 0.65
N THR A 36 -19.65 5.01 1.71
CA THR A 36 -18.65 6.07 1.61
C THR A 36 -17.37 5.56 0.93
N ILE A 37 -16.93 4.32 1.21
CA ILE A 37 -15.79 3.70 0.52
C ILE A 37 -16.12 3.56 -0.98
N ARG A 38 -17.27 3.00 -1.34
CA ARG A 38 -17.72 2.85 -2.75
C ARG A 38 -17.73 4.17 -3.49
N ARG A 39 -18.40 5.18 -2.93
CA ARG A 39 -18.44 6.52 -3.54
C ARG A 39 -17.06 7.15 -3.70
N THR A 40 -16.15 6.89 -2.77
CA THR A 40 -14.77 7.37 -2.87
C THR A 40 -14.02 6.68 -4.00
N ILE A 41 -14.19 5.37 -4.14
CA ILE A 41 -13.60 4.59 -5.23
C ILE A 41 -14.16 5.06 -6.57
N ASP A 42 -15.48 5.22 -6.71
CA ASP A 42 -16.13 5.69 -7.94
C ASP A 42 -15.57 7.04 -8.45
N ILE A 43 -15.11 7.90 -7.53
CA ILE A 43 -14.53 9.21 -7.87
C ILE A 43 -13.04 9.11 -8.19
N LEU A 44 -12.29 8.29 -7.44
CA LEU A 44 -10.82 8.29 -7.48
C LEU A 44 -10.23 7.23 -8.42
N LEU A 45 -10.89 6.09 -8.61
CA LEU A 45 -10.42 5.02 -9.49
C LEU A 45 -10.20 5.52 -10.94
N PRO A 46 -11.15 6.25 -11.56
CA PRO A 46 -10.93 6.77 -12.91
C PRO A 46 -9.74 7.73 -13.04
N VAL A 47 -9.35 8.40 -11.93
CA VAL A 47 -8.17 9.27 -11.91
C VAL A 47 -6.89 8.46 -11.99
N ALA A 48 -6.82 7.36 -11.22
CA ALA A 48 -5.67 6.45 -11.26
C ALA A 48 -5.56 5.75 -12.62
N GLU A 49 -6.68 5.25 -13.16
CA GLU A 49 -6.74 4.64 -14.50
C GLU A 49 -6.24 5.58 -15.61
N ALA A 50 -6.66 6.85 -15.56
CA ALA A 50 -6.24 7.86 -16.55
C ALA A 50 -4.72 8.12 -16.54
N GLN A 51 -4.05 7.84 -15.42
CA GLN A 51 -2.60 7.97 -15.24
C GLN A 51 -1.85 6.63 -15.38
N GLY A 52 -2.57 5.53 -15.62
CA GLY A 52 -1.99 4.17 -15.66
C GLY A 52 -1.46 3.70 -14.31
N THR A 53 -1.96 4.26 -13.20
CA THR A 53 -1.54 3.95 -11.84
C THR A 53 -2.44 2.87 -11.25
N THR A 54 -1.85 1.82 -10.68
CA THR A 54 -2.57 0.73 -10.01
C THR A 54 -3.35 1.23 -8.79
N PHE A 55 -4.63 0.87 -8.68
CA PHE A 55 -5.50 1.26 -7.57
C PHE A 55 -5.67 0.11 -6.57
N ILE A 56 -5.11 0.25 -5.38
CA ILE A 56 -5.16 -0.73 -4.29
C ILE A 56 -6.11 -0.26 -3.19
N LEU A 57 -7.05 -1.11 -2.78
CA LEU A 57 -7.89 -0.84 -1.61
C LEU A 57 -7.28 -1.45 -0.35
N ASN A 58 -7.30 -0.73 0.76
CA ASN A 58 -6.78 -1.23 2.03
C ASN A 58 -7.86 -2.03 2.79
N ASP A 59 -7.51 -3.20 3.35
CA ASP A 59 -8.24 -4.06 4.29
C ASP A 59 -9.53 -4.73 3.78
N ARG A 60 -10.14 -4.30 2.70
CA ARG A 60 -11.49 -4.72 2.26
C ARG A 60 -11.45 -5.46 0.91
N PRO A 61 -11.08 -6.76 0.89
CA PRO A 61 -11.06 -7.55 -0.34
C PRO A 61 -12.43 -7.70 -1.02
N ASP A 62 -13.50 -7.73 -0.23
CA ASP A 62 -14.88 -7.76 -0.69
C ASP A 62 -15.24 -6.52 -1.53
N LEU A 63 -14.96 -5.33 -1.02
CA LEU A 63 -15.19 -4.09 -1.74
C LEU A 63 -14.23 -3.91 -2.93
N ALA A 64 -12.98 -4.35 -2.80
CA ALA A 64 -12.03 -4.30 -3.91
C ALA A 64 -12.52 -5.14 -5.11
N ALA A 65 -13.07 -6.32 -4.84
CA ALA A 65 -13.66 -7.17 -5.86
C ALA A 65 -14.92 -6.56 -6.49
N GLU A 66 -15.80 -5.99 -5.66
CA GLU A 66 -17.07 -5.37 -6.07
C GLU A 66 -16.87 -4.13 -6.94
N THR A 67 -15.93 -3.27 -6.55
CA THR A 67 -15.74 -1.94 -7.16
C THR A 67 -14.73 -1.90 -8.30
N GLY A 68 -14.11 -3.04 -8.63
CA GLY A 68 -13.17 -3.13 -9.74
C GLY A 68 -11.77 -2.59 -9.46
N CYS A 69 -11.38 -2.41 -8.20
CA CYS A 69 -9.99 -2.09 -7.85
C CYS A 69 -9.02 -3.14 -8.39
N ASP A 70 -7.80 -2.74 -8.74
CA ASP A 70 -6.76 -3.63 -9.27
C ASP A 70 -6.26 -4.62 -8.21
N GLY A 71 -6.43 -4.29 -6.93
CA GLY A 71 -6.03 -5.18 -5.86
C GLY A 71 -6.41 -4.71 -4.47
N VAL A 72 -5.96 -5.47 -3.48
CA VAL A 72 -6.17 -5.22 -2.06
C VAL A 72 -4.83 -5.31 -1.31
N HIS A 73 -4.68 -4.49 -0.29
CA HIS A 73 -3.60 -4.60 0.69
C HIS A 73 -4.15 -4.98 2.05
N ILE A 74 -3.63 -6.06 2.64
CA ILE A 74 -4.07 -6.57 3.94
C ILE A 74 -2.94 -6.50 4.99
N GLY A 75 -3.32 -6.24 6.23
CA GLY A 75 -2.44 -6.33 7.39
C GLY A 75 -2.57 -7.68 8.10
N GLN A 76 -1.85 -7.82 9.22
CA GLN A 76 -1.83 -9.07 10.00
C GLN A 76 -3.09 -9.28 10.84
N ASP A 77 -3.85 -8.21 11.09
CA ASP A 77 -5.07 -8.20 11.91
C ASP A 77 -6.34 -8.15 11.05
N ASP A 78 -6.19 -8.13 9.72
CA ASP A 78 -7.27 -8.07 8.73
C ASP A 78 -7.64 -9.47 8.22
N ALA A 79 -8.38 -9.56 7.10
CA ALA A 79 -8.68 -10.83 6.44
C ALA A 79 -7.39 -11.58 6.10
N GLY A 80 -7.35 -12.90 6.35
CA GLY A 80 -6.21 -13.72 6.00
C GLY A 80 -5.97 -13.75 4.48
N TYR A 81 -4.71 -13.98 4.04
CA TYR A 81 -4.36 -14.01 2.62
C TYR A 81 -5.31 -14.90 1.78
N LYS A 82 -5.60 -16.12 2.24
CA LYS A 82 -6.46 -17.07 1.50
C LYS A 82 -7.87 -16.54 1.30
N GLU A 83 -8.41 -15.86 2.30
CA GLU A 83 -9.73 -15.23 2.22
C GLU A 83 -9.70 -14.04 1.27
N ALA A 84 -8.71 -13.17 1.37
CA ALA A 84 -8.54 -12.04 0.47
C ALA A 84 -8.39 -12.50 -0.99
N ARG A 85 -7.54 -13.49 -1.26
CA ARG A 85 -7.36 -14.07 -2.59
C ARG A 85 -8.64 -14.72 -3.13
N ALA A 86 -9.41 -15.42 -2.30
CA ALA A 86 -10.69 -16.00 -2.70
C ALA A 86 -11.71 -14.91 -3.08
N CYS A 87 -11.72 -13.77 -2.39
CA CYS A 87 -12.60 -12.64 -2.69
C CYS A 87 -12.22 -11.94 -4.00
N VAL A 88 -10.94 -11.59 -4.19
CA VAL A 88 -10.51 -10.78 -5.34
C VAL A 88 -10.23 -11.59 -6.60
N GLY A 89 -10.11 -12.92 -6.48
CA GLY A 89 -9.80 -13.81 -7.59
C GLY A 89 -8.30 -13.88 -7.91
N PRO A 90 -7.89 -14.70 -8.89
CA PRO A 90 -6.48 -14.99 -9.17
C PRO A 90 -5.72 -13.86 -9.85
N GLU A 91 -6.41 -12.97 -10.56
CA GLU A 91 -5.80 -11.94 -11.41
C GLU A 91 -5.51 -10.62 -10.68
N ARG A 92 -6.18 -10.35 -9.56
CA ARG A 92 -5.99 -9.10 -8.83
C ARG A 92 -4.85 -9.19 -7.85
N ILE A 93 -4.23 -8.05 -7.58
CA ILE A 93 -3.09 -7.93 -6.67
C ILE A 93 -3.52 -8.12 -5.22
N VAL A 94 -2.79 -8.93 -4.47
CA VAL A 94 -2.91 -9.04 -3.00
C VAL A 94 -1.55 -8.74 -2.36
N GLY A 95 -1.44 -7.59 -1.74
CA GLY A 95 -0.26 -7.20 -0.96
C GLY A 95 -0.44 -7.45 0.53
N VAL A 96 0.65 -7.80 1.22
CA VAL A 96 0.62 -8.16 2.65
C VAL A 96 1.62 -7.34 3.47
N THR A 97 1.15 -6.66 4.51
CA THR A 97 2.04 -6.04 5.52
C THR A 97 2.68 -7.13 6.38
N CYS A 98 4.00 -7.16 6.44
CA CYS A 98 4.78 -8.14 7.22
C CYS A 98 5.54 -7.51 8.40
N LYS A 99 5.30 -6.23 8.69
CA LYS A 99 5.96 -5.47 9.77
C LYS A 99 7.49 -5.55 9.61
N ASN A 100 8.23 -6.06 10.62
CA ASN A 100 9.67 -6.29 10.56
C ASN A 100 10.03 -7.79 10.46
N SER A 101 9.09 -8.64 10.05
CA SER A 101 9.22 -10.09 10.13
C SER A 101 9.49 -10.73 8.76
N ARG A 102 10.71 -11.22 8.57
CA ARG A 102 11.07 -12.06 7.41
C ARG A 102 10.20 -13.32 7.32
N HIS A 103 9.88 -13.92 8.48
CA HIS A 103 9.03 -15.12 8.54
C HIS A 103 7.63 -14.86 7.99
N LEU A 104 6.97 -13.76 8.42
CA LEU A 104 5.65 -13.39 7.89
C LEU A 104 5.69 -13.13 6.39
N ALA A 105 6.76 -12.51 5.90
CA ALA A 105 6.91 -12.24 4.48
C ALA A 105 7.13 -13.52 3.65
N MET A 106 7.93 -14.47 4.16
CA MET A 106 8.10 -15.78 3.51
C MET A 106 6.77 -16.55 3.45
N VAL A 107 6.02 -16.57 4.57
CA VAL A 107 4.69 -17.21 4.60
C VAL A 107 3.72 -16.56 3.61
N ALA A 108 3.72 -15.23 3.52
CA ALA A 108 2.90 -14.51 2.54
C ALA A 108 3.29 -14.87 1.10
N GLY A 109 4.58 -14.94 0.80
CA GLY A 109 5.10 -15.35 -0.51
C GLY A 109 4.75 -16.80 -0.86
N GLU A 110 4.91 -17.73 0.08
CA GLU A 110 4.52 -19.14 -0.10
C GLU A 110 3.01 -19.31 -0.35
N GLN A 111 2.19 -18.41 0.21
CA GLN A 111 0.76 -18.38 -0.04
C GLN A 111 0.38 -17.77 -1.40
N GLY A 112 1.31 -17.04 -2.05
CA GLY A 112 1.12 -16.44 -3.37
C GLY A 112 0.80 -14.94 -3.33
N ALA A 113 1.25 -14.21 -2.31
CA ALA A 113 1.17 -12.75 -2.29
C ALA A 113 1.92 -12.15 -3.48
N ASP A 114 1.42 -11.03 -4.01
CA ASP A 114 2.03 -10.35 -5.16
C ASP A 114 3.11 -9.37 -4.75
N TYR A 115 3.06 -8.89 -3.51
CA TYR A 115 4.11 -8.12 -2.86
C TYR A 115 3.99 -8.17 -1.35
N VAL A 116 5.09 -7.87 -0.66
CA VAL A 116 5.12 -7.71 0.80
C VAL A 116 5.50 -6.30 1.18
N ALA A 117 5.05 -5.83 2.36
CA ALA A 117 5.43 -4.52 2.86
C ALA A 117 6.12 -4.65 4.23
N PHE A 118 7.32 -4.04 4.33
CA PHE A 118 8.09 -3.95 5.56
C PHE A 118 8.02 -2.54 6.15
N GLY A 119 7.94 -2.44 7.47
CA GLY A 119 7.90 -1.17 8.19
C GLY A 119 7.37 -1.30 9.64
N ALA A 120 7.35 -0.21 10.37
CA ALA A 120 7.74 1.13 9.90
C ALA A 120 9.26 1.30 10.00
N PHE A 121 9.88 1.97 9.00
CA PHE A 121 11.32 2.27 9.03
C PHE A 121 11.62 3.52 9.85
N PHE A 122 10.72 4.49 9.86
CA PHE A 122 10.88 5.76 10.60
C PHE A 122 9.64 6.04 11.44
N PRO A 123 9.74 6.91 12.46
CA PRO A 123 8.59 7.34 13.25
C PRO A 123 7.47 7.88 12.37
N THR A 124 6.23 7.46 12.63
CA THR A 124 5.06 7.84 11.83
C THR A 124 3.84 8.07 12.70
N GLN A 125 3.00 9.05 12.31
CA GLN A 125 1.72 9.33 12.97
C GLN A 125 0.53 8.73 12.20
N THR A 126 0.75 8.19 11.00
CA THR A 126 -0.33 7.69 10.13
C THR A 126 -0.94 6.38 10.64
N LYS A 127 -0.13 5.52 11.24
CA LYS A 127 -0.53 4.29 11.94
C LYS A 127 0.41 4.09 13.11
N GLN A 128 -0.12 3.79 14.29
CA GLN A 128 0.72 3.39 15.42
C GLN A 128 1.50 2.13 15.00
N ALA A 129 2.82 2.27 14.94
CA ALA A 129 3.70 1.15 14.57
C ALA A 129 4.20 0.51 15.87
N ASP A 130 3.83 -0.75 16.08
CA ASP A 130 4.27 -1.53 17.24
C ASP A 130 5.69 -2.09 17.04
N THR A 131 6.23 -1.99 15.83
CA THR A 131 7.54 -2.53 15.44
C THR A 131 8.28 -1.57 14.53
N GLN A 132 9.61 -1.52 14.67
CA GLN A 132 10.51 -0.84 13.77
C GLN A 132 11.21 -1.88 12.89
N ALA A 133 11.26 -1.63 11.58
CA ALA A 133 12.01 -2.46 10.64
C ALA A 133 13.43 -1.90 10.46
N GLU A 134 14.37 -2.80 10.22
CA GLU A 134 15.79 -2.47 10.01
C GLU A 134 16.16 -2.65 8.52
N LEU A 135 17.18 -1.93 8.04
CA LEU A 135 17.63 -2.00 6.64
C LEU A 135 18.05 -3.41 6.23
N GLU A 136 18.64 -4.18 7.15
CA GLU A 136 19.04 -5.57 6.94
C GLU A 136 17.86 -6.48 6.55
N THR A 137 16.63 -6.09 6.86
CA THR A 137 15.45 -6.83 6.41
C THR A 137 15.25 -6.67 4.91
N LEU A 138 15.41 -5.47 4.37
CA LEU A 138 15.34 -5.20 2.93
C LEU A 138 16.53 -5.81 2.18
N GLU A 139 17.75 -5.63 2.69
CA GLU A 139 18.97 -6.19 2.10
C GLU A 139 18.84 -7.71 1.95
N TRP A 140 18.46 -8.37 3.04
CA TRP A 140 18.25 -9.82 3.01
C TRP A 140 17.13 -10.23 2.05
N TRP A 141 16.01 -9.48 2.04
CA TRP A 141 14.87 -9.80 1.18
C TRP A 141 15.23 -9.66 -0.29
N SER A 142 15.87 -8.56 -0.68
CA SER A 142 16.26 -8.29 -2.07
C SER A 142 17.31 -9.28 -2.61
N GLU A 143 18.18 -9.82 -1.73
CA GLU A 143 19.17 -10.83 -2.12
C GLU A 143 18.59 -12.24 -2.26
N MET A 144 17.61 -12.58 -1.42
CA MET A 144 17.12 -13.96 -1.27
C MET A 144 15.80 -14.23 -1.97
N MET A 145 15.00 -13.20 -2.26
CA MET A 145 13.62 -13.33 -2.73
C MET A 145 13.41 -12.56 -4.04
N VAL A 146 12.52 -13.10 -4.88
CA VAL A 146 12.10 -12.44 -6.13
C VAL A 146 10.79 -11.67 -5.97
N LEU A 147 10.07 -11.91 -4.87
CA LEU A 147 8.81 -11.25 -4.58
C LEU A 147 9.07 -9.77 -4.22
N PRO A 148 8.44 -8.81 -4.92
CA PRO A 148 8.65 -7.38 -4.66
C PRO A 148 8.37 -6.98 -3.23
N CYS A 149 9.15 -6.04 -2.71
CA CYS A 149 8.95 -5.47 -1.39
C CYS A 149 8.72 -3.96 -1.41
N VAL A 150 7.85 -3.52 -0.53
CA VAL A 150 7.51 -2.12 -0.30
C VAL A 150 8.05 -1.69 1.06
N ALA A 151 8.86 -0.65 1.11
CA ALA A 151 9.23 -0.01 2.37
C ALA A 151 8.17 1.03 2.76
N ILE A 152 7.72 0.99 4.03
CA ILE A 152 6.69 1.90 4.55
C ILE A 152 7.06 2.52 5.90
N GLY A 153 6.42 3.64 6.23
CA GLY A 153 6.45 4.28 7.55
C GLY A 153 7.44 5.43 7.67
N GLY A 154 6.93 6.64 7.76
CA GLY A 154 7.69 7.87 7.99
C GLY A 154 8.68 8.26 6.90
N ILE A 155 8.49 7.75 5.70
CA ILE A 155 9.41 7.97 4.57
C ILE A 155 9.23 9.36 3.98
N THR A 156 10.36 10.03 3.71
CA THR A 156 10.46 11.34 3.06
C THR A 156 11.52 11.30 1.97
N ALA A 157 11.63 12.36 1.17
CA ALA A 157 12.67 12.48 0.14
C ALA A 157 14.09 12.44 0.74
N GLU A 158 14.27 12.98 1.95
CA GLU A 158 15.56 13.07 2.63
C GLU A 158 16.01 11.72 3.20
N ASN A 159 15.07 10.89 3.68
CA ASN A 159 15.40 9.66 4.39
C ASN A 159 15.23 8.38 3.53
N CYS A 160 14.64 8.47 2.33
CA CYS A 160 14.42 7.31 1.47
C CYS A 160 15.70 6.71 0.83
N PRO A 161 16.81 7.44 0.54
CA PRO A 161 17.93 6.86 -0.19
C PRO A 161 18.55 5.60 0.42
N PRO A 162 18.66 5.43 1.75
CA PRO A 162 19.11 4.16 2.35
C PRO A 162 18.20 2.98 2.03
N LEU A 163 16.86 3.17 2.03
CA LEU A 163 15.89 2.13 1.73
C LEU A 163 16.00 1.63 0.29
N VAL A 164 16.19 2.55 -0.65
CA VAL A 164 16.40 2.21 -2.07
C VAL A 164 17.70 1.42 -2.24
N ARG A 165 18.80 1.85 -1.59
CA ARG A 165 20.09 1.12 -1.64
C ARG A 165 20.00 -0.26 -0.99
N ALA A 166 19.15 -0.42 0.04
CA ALA A 166 18.90 -1.69 0.69
C ALA A 166 17.98 -2.63 -0.13
N GLY A 167 17.51 -2.20 -1.30
CA GLY A 167 16.77 -3.03 -2.23
C GLY A 167 15.26 -2.97 -2.12
N ALA A 168 14.70 -1.88 -1.55
CA ALA A 168 13.25 -1.67 -1.65
C ALA A 168 12.84 -1.44 -3.12
N ASP A 169 11.90 -2.25 -3.63
CA ASP A 169 11.38 -2.09 -4.99
C ASP A 169 10.43 -0.88 -5.08
N PHE A 170 9.68 -0.63 -4.00
CA PHE A 170 8.77 0.51 -3.89
C PHE A 170 8.86 1.19 -2.52
N LEU A 171 8.53 2.47 -2.51
CA LEU A 171 8.40 3.28 -1.29
C LEU A 171 6.95 3.72 -1.13
N SER A 172 6.34 3.40 0.02
CA SER A 172 5.00 3.87 0.35
C SER A 172 5.07 5.12 1.21
N VAL A 173 4.61 6.23 0.67
CA VAL A 173 4.65 7.56 1.29
C VAL A 173 3.24 8.12 1.49
N VAL A 174 3.01 8.82 2.58
CA VAL A 174 1.72 9.47 2.89
C VAL A 174 1.95 10.95 3.21
N SER A 175 2.46 11.25 4.40
CA SER A 175 2.60 12.64 4.88
C SER A 175 3.58 13.47 4.06
N ALA A 176 4.61 12.86 3.49
CA ALA A 176 5.56 13.55 2.63
C ALA A 176 4.95 14.06 1.31
N VAL A 177 3.80 13.49 0.89
CA VAL A 177 3.05 13.95 -0.29
C VAL A 177 1.86 14.82 0.14
N TRP A 178 1.00 14.31 1.04
CA TRP A 178 -0.30 14.92 1.31
C TRP A 178 -0.27 16.08 2.32
N ASN A 179 0.83 16.26 3.07
CA ASN A 179 1.01 17.39 3.99
C ASN A 179 1.90 18.50 3.40
N HIS A 180 2.32 18.38 2.15
CA HIS A 180 3.02 19.46 1.45
C HIS A 180 2.02 20.50 0.95
N PRO A 181 2.30 21.81 1.16
CA PRO A 181 1.45 22.87 0.64
C PRO A 181 1.51 22.96 -0.90
#